data_2f3058570a3fdf0120c429d05ed43097
#
_entry.id   2f3058570a3fdf0120c429d05ed43097
#
_cell.length_a   1.000
_cell.length_b   1.000
_cell.length_c   1.000
_cell.angle_alpha   90.00
_cell.angle_beta   90.00
_cell.angle_gamma   90.00
#
_symmetry.space_group_name_H-M   'P 1'
#
loop_
_entity.id
_entity.type
_entity.pdbx_description
1 polymer ?
#
loop_
_entity_poly.entity_id
_entity_poly.type
_entity_poly.pdbx_seq_one_letter_code
_entity_poly.pdbx_strand_id
1 'polypeptide(L)' 'MKNRVKELRKARGLRQEDVAALLGVSRQTVNAVESDKYGPTLALGMKLARLLETPVEELFTQEG' A
#
# COMPACT_ATOMS: atom_id res chain seq x y z
N MET A 1 -5.26 2.59 -11.39
CA MET A 1 -3.84 2.32 -11.06
C MET A 1 -3.75 0.99 -10.35
N LYS A 2 -2.87 0.13 -10.80
CA LYS A 2 -2.64 -1.15 -10.12
C LYS A 2 -1.54 -1.02 -9.10
N ASN A 3 -1.58 -1.86 -8.07
CA ASN A 3 -0.54 -1.85 -7.06
C ASN A 3 -0.27 -3.26 -6.56
N ARG A 4 0.89 -3.41 -5.93
CA ARG A 4 1.34 -4.68 -5.37
C ARG A 4 1.30 -4.67 -3.84
N VAL A 5 0.56 -3.74 -3.25
CA VAL A 5 0.53 -3.57 -1.80
C VAL A 5 0.05 -4.85 -1.10
N LYS A 6 -1.07 -5.40 -1.56
CA LYS A 6 -1.63 -6.62 -0.96
C LYS A 6 -0.66 -7.79 -1.06
N GLU A 7 -0.08 -7.98 -2.23
CA GLU A 7 0.87 -9.06 -2.47
C GLU A 7 2.08 -8.96 -1.55
N LEU A 8 2.69 -7.79 -1.48
CA LEU A 8 3.89 -7.58 -0.67
C LEU A 8 3.59 -7.60 0.82
N ARG A 9 2.42 -7.09 1.20
CA ARG A 9 1.96 -7.15 2.59
C ARG A 9 1.83 -8.61 3.05
N LYS A 10 1.18 -9.44 2.24
CA LYS A 10 1.00 -10.85 2.56
C LYS A 10 2.33 -11.60 2.62
N ALA A 11 3.24 -11.25 1.74
CA ALA A 11 4.57 -11.86 1.73
C ALA A 11 5.32 -11.59 3.04
N ARG A 12 4.99 -10.50 3.73
CA ARG A 12 5.59 -10.17 5.02
C ARG A 12 4.79 -10.67 6.21
N GLY A 13 3.70 -11.39 5.97
CA GLY A 13 2.85 -11.91 7.03
C GLY A 13 2.06 -10.84 7.76
N LEU A 14 1.83 -9.70 7.12
CA LEU A 14 1.11 -8.58 7.73
C LEU A 14 -0.35 -8.59 7.32
N ARG A 15 -1.23 -8.22 8.25
CA ARG A 15 -2.63 -8.03 7.97
C ARG A 15 -2.88 -6.56 7.62
N GLN A 16 -4.04 -6.25 7.03
CA GLN A 16 -4.37 -4.85 6.74
C GLN A 16 -4.32 -3.98 7.99
N GLU A 17 -4.83 -4.49 9.11
CA GLU A 17 -4.81 -3.74 10.36
C GLU A 17 -3.40 -3.49 10.88
N ASP A 18 -2.48 -4.41 10.63
CA ASP A 18 -1.09 -4.24 11.03
C ASP A 18 -0.44 -3.09 10.25
N VAL A 19 -0.65 -3.08 8.94
CA VAL A 19 -0.14 -2.02 8.08
C VAL A 19 -0.77 -0.68 8.45
N ALA A 20 -2.08 -0.67 8.70
CA ALA A 20 -2.78 0.56 9.09
C ALA A 20 -2.18 1.15 10.36
N ALA A 21 -1.92 0.32 11.36
CA ALA A 21 -1.31 0.77 12.62
C ALA A 21 0.09 1.33 12.39
N LEU A 22 0.89 0.65 11.59
CA LEU A 22 2.27 1.09 11.30
C LEU A 22 2.31 2.41 10.54
N LEU A 23 1.32 2.65 9.67
CA LEU A 23 1.27 3.86 8.86
C LEU A 23 0.47 4.99 9.53
N GLY A 24 -0.23 4.70 10.61
CA GLY A 24 -1.05 5.71 11.30
C GLY A 24 -2.32 6.07 10.54
N VAL A 25 -2.90 5.12 9.81
CA VAL A 25 -4.14 5.32 9.06
C VAL A 25 -5.15 4.25 9.45
N SER A 26 -6.38 4.38 8.94
CA SER A 26 -7.41 3.37 9.22
C SER A 26 -7.22 2.14 8.32
N ARG A 27 -7.74 1.00 8.78
CA ARG A 27 -7.75 -0.21 7.97
C ARG A 27 -8.52 0.00 6.66
N GLN A 28 -9.60 0.80 6.72
CA GLN A 28 -10.37 1.13 5.53
C GLN A 28 -9.52 1.83 4.47
N THR A 29 -8.62 2.69 4.90
CA THR A 29 -7.70 3.37 3.98
C THR A 29 -6.80 2.36 3.29
N VAL A 30 -6.23 1.42 4.05
CA VAL A 30 -5.38 0.37 3.47
C VAL A 30 -6.18 -0.47 2.47
N ASN A 31 -7.38 -0.87 2.86
CA ASN A 31 -8.24 -1.66 1.97
C ASN A 31 -8.57 -0.92 0.68
N ALA A 32 -8.87 0.36 0.77
CA ALA A 32 -9.20 1.17 -0.41
C ALA A 32 -8.01 1.28 -1.36
N VAL A 33 -6.81 1.43 -0.83
CA VAL A 33 -5.59 1.45 -1.65
C VAL A 33 -5.39 0.09 -2.34
N GLU A 34 -5.53 -0.99 -1.60
CA GLU A 34 -5.32 -2.34 -2.15
C GLU A 34 -6.35 -2.70 -3.21
N SER A 35 -7.56 -2.21 -3.10
CA SER A 35 -8.62 -2.49 -4.07
C SER A 35 -8.61 -1.58 -5.30
N ASP A 36 -7.61 -0.75 -5.44
CA ASP A 36 -7.46 0.16 -6.58
C ASP A 36 -8.62 1.16 -6.77
N LYS A 37 -9.35 1.45 -5.70
CA LYS A 37 -10.46 2.40 -5.80
C LYS A 37 -9.97 3.82 -6.01
N TYR A 38 -8.82 4.14 -5.44
CA TYR A 38 -8.15 5.42 -5.68
C TYR A 38 -6.68 5.27 -5.34
N GLY A 39 -5.86 6.15 -5.89
CA GLY A 39 -4.45 6.17 -5.57
C GLY A 39 -4.19 6.78 -4.21
N PRO A 40 -3.14 6.37 -3.50
CA PRO A 40 -2.79 6.97 -2.23
C PRO A 40 -2.24 8.38 -2.42
N THR A 41 -2.25 9.17 -1.35
CA THR A 41 -1.50 10.42 -1.36
C THR A 41 -0.01 10.09 -1.51
N LEU A 42 0.76 11.07 -1.95
CA LEU A 42 2.21 10.89 -2.09
C LEU A 42 2.83 10.46 -0.76
N ALA A 43 2.44 11.11 0.33
CA ALA A 43 2.96 10.77 1.66
C ALA A 43 2.69 9.32 2.03
N LEU A 44 1.47 8.84 1.79
CA LEU A 44 1.08 7.47 2.11
C LEU A 44 1.83 6.49 1.20
N GLY A 45 1.93 6.82 -0.09
CA GLY A 45 2.68 5.99 -1.04
C GLY A 45 4.13 5.81 -0.63
N MET A 46 4.77 6.87 -0.17
CA MET A 46 6.15 6.81 0.29
C MET A 46 6.30 5.96 1.56
N LYS A 47 5.34 6.08 2.48
CA LYS A 47 5.36 5.26 3.70
C LYS A 47 5.20 3.78 3.37
N LEU A 48 4.29 3.46 2.45
CA LEU A 48 4.10 2.08 2.00
C LEU A 48 5.35 1.53 1.33
N ALA A 49 5.99 2.34 0.49
CA ALA A 49 7.21 1.93 -0.19
C ALA A 49 8.32 1.59 0.81
N ARG A 50 8.46 2.39 1.84
CA ARG A 50 9.45 2.14 2.90
C ARG A 50 9.11 0.88 3.69
N LEU A 51 7.85 0.74 4.09
CA LEU A 51 7.42 -0.42 4.86
C LEU A 51 7.64 -1.71 4.08
N LEU A 52 7.32 -1.70 2.80
CA LEU A 52 7.41 -2.87 1.94
C LEU A 52 8.75 -3.00 1.23
N GLU A 53 9.66 -2.08 1.49
CA GLU A 53 11.01 -2.05 0.91
C GLU A 53 11.00 -2.19 -0.60
N THR A 54 10.09 -1.46 -1.24
CA THR A 54 9.86 -1.50 -2.68
C THR A 54 9.73 -0.07 -3.19
N PRO A 55 10.42 0.29 -4.28
CA PRO A 55 10.28 1.64 -4.85
C PRO A 55 8.83 1.95 -5.20
N VAL A 56 8.43 3.21 -5.04
CA VAL A 56 7.05 3.65 -5.33
C VAL A 56 6.65 3.28 -6.75
N GLU A 57 7.55 3.46 -7.71
CA GLU A 57 7.25 3.19 -9.12
C GLU A 57 7.06 1.71 -9.42
N GLU A 58 7.54 0.82 -8.54
CA GLU A 58 7.29 -0.61 -8.68
C GLU A 58 6.08 -1.04 -7.88
N LEU A 59 5.79 -0.31 -6.79
CA LEU A 59 4.66 -0.62 -5.93
C LEU A 59 3.35 -0.21 -6.58
N PHE A 60 3.34 0.92 -7.25
CA PHE A 60 2.17 1.46 -7.95
C PHE A 60 2.49 1.60 -9.42
N THR A 61 1.73 0.88 -10.26
CA THR A 61 1.95 0.94 -11.70
C THR A 61 0.73 1.52 -12.38
N GLN A 62 0.97 2.36 -13.39
CA GLN A 62 -0.11 2.84 -14.25
C GLN A 62 -0.23 1.90 -15.42
N GLU A 63 -1.44 1.42 -15.65
CA GLU A 63 -1.73 0.73 -16.89
C GLU A 63 -2.20 1.78 -17.88
N GLY A 64 -1.39 1.92 -18.85
CA GLY A 64 -1.59 2.84 -19.87
C GLY A 64 -2.42 2.62 -20.96
#